data_4a989648ed22489c1c6d080afdc823b3
#
_entry.id   4a989648ed22489c1c6d080afdc823b3
#
_cell.length_a   1.000
_cell.length_b   1.000
_cell.length_c   1.000
_cell.angle_alpha   90.00
_cell.angle_beta   90.00
_cell.angle_gamma   90.00
#
_symmetry.space_group_name_H-M   'P 1'
#
loop_
_entity.id
_entity.type
_entity.pdbx_description
1 polymer ?
#
loop_
_entity_poly.entity_id
_entity_poly.type
_entity_poly.pdbx_seq_one_letter_code
_entity_poly.pdbx_strand_id
1 'polypeptide(L)'
;MRGDKMILCEHCGGREKMNKEFLDAIEANPIIAAVKDEQGLSNCLQREELTVIFILYGDIRSIGEIVERIHQAGKIAMVHIDLITGLSSKEVSVDYICEDIHADGIISTKASMINRAKKLGMYTVLRFFLIDSMAIKNIENLGNQHEQLPDVVEVLPGLMPKILKQICKTSKVPVI
;
A
#
# COMPACT_ATOMS: atom_id res chain seq x y z
N MET A 1 -7.82 -18.32 40.00
CA MET A 1 -8.16 -17.45 38.86
C MET A 1 -6.97 -16.52 38.65
N ARG A 2 -6.09 -16.85 37.73
CA ARG A 2 -4.94 -16.00 37.35
C ARG A 2 -5.33 -15.28 36.08
N GLY A 3 -5.45 -13.96 36.16
CA GLY A 3 -5.68 -13.11 35.00
C GLY A 3 -4.39 -13.03 34.18
N ASP A 4 -4.43 -13.56 32.97
CA ASP A 4 -3.37 -13.38 31.98
C ASP A 4 -3.30 -11.91 31.59
N LYS A 5 -2.28 -11.22 32.11
CA LYS A 5 -1.89 -9.90 31.59
C LYS A 5 -1.36 -10.13 30.17
N MET A 6 -2.16 -9.75 29.20
CA MET A 6 -1.71 -9.62 27.82
C MET A 6 -0.59 -8.56 27.81
N ILE A 7 0.64 -9.01 27.64
CA ILE A 7 1.81 -8.13 27.45
C ILE A 7 1.64 -7.54 26.05
N LEU A 8 1.12 -6.32 25.97
CA LEU A 8 1.12 -5.53 24.74
C LEU A 8 2.58 -5.24 24.38
N CYS A 9 3.05 -5.90 23.32
CA CYS A 9 4.36 -5.61 22.75
C CYS A 9 4.35 -4.13 22.30
N GLU A 10 5.33 -3.34 22.72
CA GLU A 10 5.47 -1.92 22.37
C GLU A 10 5.46 -1.67 20.85
N HIS A 11 5.83 -2.68 20.05
CA HIS A 11 5.73 -2.68 18.61
C HIS A 11 4.29 -2.75 18.07
N CYS A 12 3.33 -3.33 18.81
CA CYS A 12 1.93 -3.43 18.34
C CYS A 12 1.19 -2.09 18.43
N GLY A 13 1.44 -1.30 19.49
CA GLY A 13 0.82 0.04 19.63
C GLY A 13 1.29 1.04 18.58
N GLY A 14 2.53 0.93 18.10
CA GLY A 14 3.04 1.72 16.99
C GLY A 14 2.38 1.38 15.66
N ARG A 15 2.09 0.10 15.44
CA ARG A 15 1.51 -0.41 14.18
C ARG A 15 0.05 0.02 13.97
N GLU A 16 -0.79 -0.04 14.99
CA GLU A 16 -2.17 0.46 14.93
C GLU A 16 -2.22 1.98 14.68
N LYS A 17 -1.31 2.72 15.29
CA LYS A 17 -1.18 4.17 15.08
C LYS A 17 -0.76 4.52 13.65
N MET A 18 0.21 3.80 13.08
CA MET A 18 0.67 3.98 11.70
C MET A 18 -0.44 3.68 10.69
N ASN A 19 -1.12 2.52 10.80
CA ASN A 19 -2.23 2.18 9.90
C ASN A 19 -3.32 3.25 9.91
N LYS A 20 -3.60 3.83 11.08
CA LYS A 20 -4.57 4.91 11.22
C LYS A 20 -4.13 6.18 10.47
N GLU A 21 -2.87 6.56 10.56
CA GLU A 21 -2.33 7.75 9.89
C GLU A 21 -2.47 7.66 8.36
N PHE A 22 -2.17 6.51 7.76
CA PHE A 22 -2.33 6.29 6.33
C PHE A 22 -3.81 6.36 5.89
N LEU A 23 -4.69 5.72 6.63
CA LEU A 23 -6.13 5.74 6.35
C LEU A 23 -6.72 7.15 6.56
N ASP A 24 -6.34 7.82 7.64
CA ASP A 24 -6.75 9.20 7.91
C ASP A 24 -6.27 10.15 6.79
N ALA A 25 -5.06 9.94 6.24
CA ALA A 25 -4.54 10.71 5.11
C ALA A 25 -5.37 10.51 3.82
N ILE A 26 -5.79 9.27 3.52
CA ILE A 26 -6.63 8.95 2.36
C ILE A 26 -8.06 9.49 2.57
N GLU A 27 -8.60 9.44 3.78
CA GLU A 27 -9.93 9.97 4.09
C GLU A 27 -9.97 11.51 4.03
N ALA A 28 -8.91 12.16 4.53
CA ALA A 28 -8.79 13.62 4.50
C ALA A 28 -8.63 14.16 3.07
N ASN A 29 -7.91 13.44 2.22
CA ASN A 29 -7.77 13.75 0.81
C ASN A 29 -7.91 12.47 -0.04
N PRO A 30 -9.05 12.24 -0.68
CA PRO A 30 -9.31 11.02 -1.44
C PRO A 30 -8.59 10.98 -2.81
N ILE A 31 -7.74 11.99 -3.10
CA ILE A 31 -6.94 12.02 -4.32
C ILE A 31 -5.53 11.52 -4.01
N ILE A 32 -5.16 10.37 -4.55
CA ILE A 32 -3.83 9.80 -4.47
C ILE A 32 -3.12 10.05 -5.81
N ALA A 33 -1.92 10.63 -5.76
CA ALA A 33 -1.14 10.86 -6.97
C ALA A 33 -0.37 9.60 -7.36
N ALA A 34 -0.64 9.05 -8.55
CA ALA A 34 0.12 7.94 -9.13
C ALA A 34 1.13 8.48 -10.15
N VAL A 35 2.41 8.51 -9.79
CA VAL A 35 3.48 9.08 -10.62
C VAL A 35 4.18 7.99 -11.41
N LYS A 36 4.40 8.25 -12.70
CA LYS A 36 4.99 7.30 -13.66
C LYS A 36 6.27 7.81 -14.33
N ASP A 37 6.70 9.02 -13.96
CA ASP A 37 7.89 9.66 -14.46
C ASP A 37 8.33 10.81 -13.56
N GLU A 38 9.52 11.34 -13.80
CA GLU A 38 10.13 12.41 -13.03
C GLU A 38 9.36 13.73 -13.10
N GLN A 39 8.75 14.04 -14.26
CA GLN A 39 7.96 15.25 -14.42
C GLN A 39 6.69 15.19 -13.57
N GLY A 40 6.03 14.03 -13.54
CA GLY A 40 4.87 13.78 -12.70
C GLY A 40 5.20 13.91 -11.22
N LEU A 41 6.34 13.34 -10.78
CA LEU A 41 6.82 13.50 -9.41
C LEU A 41 7.02 14.97 -9.06
N SER A 42 7.81 15.70 -9.84
CA SER A 42 8.11 17.11 -9.59
C SER A 42 6.83 17.97 -9.48
N ASN A 43 5.84 17.71 -10.30
CA ASN A 43 4.55 18.40 -10.24
C ASN A 43 3.77 18.06 -8.95
N CYS A 44 3.79 16.81 -8.51
CA CYS A 44 3.08 16.36 -7.30
C CYS A 44 3.74 16.87 -6.02
N LEU A 45 5.07 16.99 -5.98
CA LEU A 45 5.79 17.50 -4.81
C LEU A 45 5.40 18.95 -4.44
N GLN A 46 5.01 19.76 -5.43
CA GLN A 46 4.60 21.15 -5.25
C GLN A 46 3.13 21.31 -4.80
N ARG A 47 2.36 20.24 -4.73
CA ARG A 47 0.94 20.26 -4.38
C ARG A 47 0.77 19.95 -2.89
N GLU A 48 0.46 20.95 -2.07
CA GLU A 48 0.29 20.79 -0.62
C GLU A 48 -0.87 19.86 -0.27
N GLU A 49 -1.92 19.85 -1.10
CA GLU A 49 -3.10 19.01 -0.90
C GLU A 49 -2.83 17.50 -1.09
N LEU A 50 -1.77 17.11 -1.80
CA LEU A 50 -1.42 15.71 -2.00
C LEU A 50 -0.57 15.19 -0.84
N THR A 51 -1.08 14.25 -0.08
CA THR A 51 -0.39 13.64 1.06
C THR A 51 0.20 12.28 0.75
N VAL A 52 -0.42 11.51 -0.16
CA VAL A 52 0.01 10.16 -0.52
C VAL A 52 0.42 10.12 -1.98
N ILE A 53 1.60 9.57 -2.27
CA ILE A 53 2.14 9.40 -3.62
C ILE A 53 2.41 7.92 -3.90
N PHE A 54 1.80 7.39 -4.96
CA PHE A 54 2.07 6.06 -5.50
C PHE A 54 3.15 6.14 -6.57
N ILE A 55 4.27 5.46 -6.37
CA ILE A 55 5.42 5.45 -7.27
C ILE A 55 5.31 4.26 -8.20
N LEU A 56 5.08 4.52 -9.50
CA LEU A 56 4.88 3.50 -10.53
C LEU A 56 6.06 3.41 -11.51
N TYR A 57 7.23 3.98 -11.19
CA TYR A 57 8.40 4.05 -12.05
C TYR A 57 9.69 3.99 -11.25
N GLY A 58 10.80 3.83 -11.96
CA GLY A 58 12.13 3.79 -11.38
C GLY A 58 12.74 2.40 -11.42
N ASP A 59 13.93 2.32 -10.89
CA ASP A 59 14.70 1.10 -10.77
C ASP A 59 15.37 1.01 -9.39
N ILE A 60 16.03 -0.09 -9.11
CA ILE A 60 16.72 -0.36 -7.83
C ILE A 60 17.76 0.71 -7.46
N ARG A 61 18.25 1.50 -8.42
CA ARG A 61 19.26 2.54 -8.20
C ARG A 61 18.63 3.91 -7.92
N SER A 62 17.47 4.19 -8.50
CA SER A 62 16.79 5.49 -8.44
C SER A 62 15.71 5.56 -7.37
N ILE A 63 15.17 4.42 -6.93
CA ILE A 63 14.02 4.41 -6.03
C ILE A 63 14.29 5.10 -4.69
N GLY A 64 15.51 5.01 -4.16
CA GLY A 64 15.87 5.66 -2.89
C GLY A 64 15.80 7.18 -2.97
N GLU A 65 16.33 7.78 -4.03
CA GLU A 65 16.25 9.22 -4.25
C GLU A 65 14.80 9.70 -4.43
N ILE A 66 13.99 8.92 -5.15
CA ILE A 66 12.56 9.23 -5.35
C ILE A 66 11.83 9.28 -4.01
N VAL A 67 12.01 8.25 -3.17
CA VAL A 67 11.38 8.16 -1.84
C VAL A 67 11.85 9.31 -0.94
N GLU A 68 13.15 9.58 -0.89
CA GLU A 68 13.70 10.66 -0.08
C GLU A 68 13.11 12.03 -0.44
N ARG A 69 12.96 12.34 -1.73
CA ARG A 69 12.35 13.60 -2.19
C ARG A 69 10.88 13.72 -1.78
N ILE A 70 10.15 12.60 -1.78
CA ILE A 70 8.75 12.57 -1.31
C ILE A 70 8.70 12.85 0.20
N HIS A 71 9.58 12.24 0.99
CA HIS A 71 9.69 12.49 2.42
C HIS A 71 10.10 13.92 2.75
N GLN A 72 11.04 14.52 1.99
CA GLN A 72 11.42 15.92 2.15
C GLN A 72 10.27 16.89 1.90
N ALA A 73 9.29 16.49 1.09
CA ALA A 73 8.05 17.24 0.88
C ALA A 73 6.95 16.92 1.93
N GLY A 74 7.26 16.13 2.97
CA GLY A 74 6.32 15.76 4.04
C GLY A 74 5.19 14.83 3.60
N LYS A 75 5.43 13.99 2.58
CA LYS A 75 4.42 13.12 1.97
C LYS A 75 4.73 11.65 2.19
N ILE A 76 3.71 10.80 2.11
CA ILE A 76 3.78 9.34 2.23
C ILE A 76 4.19 8.73 0.88
N ALA A 77 5.25 7.93 0.89
CA ALA A 77 5.82 7.27 -0.29
C ALA A 77 5.39 5.80 -0.36
N MET A 78 4.52 5.46 -1.31
CA MET A 78 4.04 4.10 -1.56
C MET A 78 4.66 3.55 -2.84
N VAL A 79 5.51 2.52 -2.74
CA VAL A 79 6.24 1.95 -3.89
C VAL A 79 5.45 0.81 -4.53
N HIS A 80 5.13 0.91 -5.82
CA HIS A 80 4.59 -0.24 -6.56
C HIS A 80 5.72 -1.21 -6.90
N ILE A 81 5.97 -2.14 -5.98
CA ILE A 81 7.15 -3.00 -6.00
C ILE A 81 7.25 -3.88 -7.26
N ASP A 82 6.10 -4.26 -7.86
CA ASP A 82 6.07 -5.05 -9.09
C ASP A 82 6.54 -4.27 -10.33
N LEU A 83 6.64 -2.92 -10.26
CA LEU A 83 7.01 -2.04 -11.37
C LEU A 83 8.42 -1.48 -11.26
N ILE A 84 9.14 -1.70 -10.16
CA ILE A 84 10.50 -1.23 -9.99
C ILE A 84 11.47 -2.16 -10.71
N THR A 85 12.15 -1.64 -11.72
CA THR A 85 13.11 -2.40 -12.51
C THR A 85 14.27 -2.87 -11.65
N GLY A 86 14.62 -4.15 -11.77
CA GLY A 86 15.71 -4.77 -11.00
C GLY A 86 15.28 -5.41 -9.70
N LEU A 87 14.05 -5.20 -9.21
CA LEU A 87 13.49 -5.95 -8.10
C LEU A 87 12.89 -7.28 -8.56
N SER A 88 13.01 -8.29 -7.72
CA SER A 88 12.39 -9.60 -7.94
C SER A 88 11.05 -9.70 -7.21
N SER A 89 10.21 -10.64 -7.64
CA SER A 89 8.95 -10.96 -6.94
C SER A 89 9.18 -11.87 -5.73
N LYS A 90 10.16 -11.55 -4.89
CA LYS A 90 10.53 -12.30 -3.68
C LYS A 90 10.46 -11.39 -2.46
N GLU A 91 10.19 -11.97 -1.30
CA GLU A 91 10.04 -11.23 -0.03
C GLU A 91 11.26 -10.35 0.29
N VAL A 92 12.47 -10.77 -0.06
CA VAL A 92 13.70 -9.97 0.11
C VAL A 92 13.64 -8.60 -0.59
N SER A 93 12.85 -8.46 -1.66
CA SER A 93 12.65 -7.16 -2.29
C SER A 93 11.80 -6.22 -1.41
N VAL A 94 10.90 -6.78 -0.60
CA VAL A 94 10.14 -6.00 0.40
C VAL A 94 11.07 -5.57 1.53
N ASP A 95 11.96 -6.48 1.98
CA ASP A 95 12.95 -6.16 3.01
C ASP A 95 13.82 -4.98 2.55
N TYR A 96 14.32 -5.01 1.32
CA TYR A 96 15.11 -3.94 0.73
C TYR A 96 14.32 -2.61 0.67
N ILE A 97 13.07 -2.61 0.23
CA ILE A 97 12.24 -1.39 0.18
C ILE A 97 11.98 -0.84 1.59
N CYS A 98 11.86 -1.70 2.60
CA CYS A 98 11.65 -1.31 3.99
C CYS A 98 12.94 -0.81 4.65
N GLU A 99 14.00 -1.62 4.60
CA GLU A 99 15.20 -1.46 5.45
C GLU A 99 16.25 -0.55 4.82
N ASP A 100 16.40 -0.56 3.49
CA ASP A 100 17.40 0.24 2.78
C ASP A 100 16.80 1.52 2.16
N ILE A 101 15.59 1.43 1.62
CA ILE A 101 14.93 2.57 0.94
C ILE A 101 14.05 3.38 1.90
N HIS A 102 13.58 2.76 3.00
CA HIS A 102 12.71 3.37 4.00
C HIS A 102 11.38 3.89 3.46
N ALA A 103 10.81 3.26 2.43
CA ALA A 103 9.48 3.62 1.95
C ALA A 103 8.41 3.33 3.01
N ASP A 104 7.36 4.15 3.07
CA ASP A 104 6.27 4.00 4.05
C ASP A 104 5.41 2.78 3.77
N GLY A 105 5.29 2.39 2.49
CA GLY A 105 4.50 1.24 2.13
C GLY A 105 4.75 0.72 0.72
N ILE A 106 4.07 -0.37 0.41
CA ILE A 106 4.11 -0.99 -0.92
C ILE A 106 2.73 -1.19 -1.53
N ILE A 107 2.75 -1.21 -2.86
CA ILE A 107 1.63 -1.65 -3.69
C ILE A 107 2.10 -2.91 -4.42
N SER A 108 1.32 -3.97 -4.39
CA SER A 108 1.62 -5.20 -5.14
C SER A 108 0.35 -5.92 -5.58
N THR A 109 0.46 -6.69 -6.65
CA THR A 109 -0.58 -7.65 -7.07
C THR A 109 -0.47 -9.00 -6.36
N LYS A 110 0.58 -9.19 -5.53
CA LYS A 110 0.93 -10.48 -4.91
C LYS A 110 0.71 -10.45 -3.40
N ALA A 111 -0.19 -11.30 -2.92
CA ALA A 111 -0.50 -11.42 -1.49
C ALA A 111 0.73 -11.74 -0.63
N SER A 112 1.70 -12.54 -1.13
CA SER A 112 2.93 -12.86 -0.39
C SER A 112 3.77 -11.61 -0.08
N MET A 113 3.86 -10.67 -1.03
CA MET A 113 4.57 -9.40 -0.83
C MET A 113 3.86 -8.53 0.21
N ILE A 114 2.53 -8.45 0.14
CA ILE A 114 1.69 -7.74 1.11
C ILE A 114 1.87 -8.33 2.51
N ASN A 115 1.82 -9.66 2.63
CA ASN A 115 2.02 -10.35 3.92
C ASN A 115 3.41 -10.06 4.51
N ARG A 116 4.46 -10.01 3.68
CA ARG A 116 5.81 -9.64 4.14
C ARG A 116 5.85 -8.20 4.63
N ALA A 117 5.32 -7.26 3.85
CA ALA A 117 5.26 -5.84 4.21
C ALA A 117 4.49 -5.60 5.53
N LYS A 118 3.37 -6.29 5.72
CA LYS A 118 2.61 -6.24 7.00
C LYS A 118 3.45 -6.71 8.19
N LYS A 119 4.26 -7.76 8.03
CA LYS A 119 5.16 -8.23 9.09
C LYS A 119 6.23 -7.19 9.45
N LEU A 120 6.66 -6.40 8.48
CA LEU A 120 7.63 -5.31 8.65
C LEU A 120 6.99 -4.00 9.16
N GLY A 121 5.67 -3.93 9.28
CA GLY A 121 4.96 -2.74 9.74
C GLY A 121 4.70 -1.68 8.66
N MET A 122 4.92 -1.99 7.39
CA MET A 122 4.68 -1.07 6.27
C MET A 122 3.18 -0.93 5.96
N TYR A 123 2.81 0.19 5.34
CA TYR A 123 1.49 0.34 4.71
C TYR A 123 1.38 -0.57 3.50
N THR A 124 0.18 -1.06 3.22
CA THR A 124 -0.03 -2.06 2.18
C THR A 124 -1.25 -1.78 1.32
N VAL A 125 -1.06 -1.81 0.01
CA VAL A 125 -2.13 -1.76 -0.98
C VAL A 125 -2.06 -3.01 -1.85
N LEU A 126 -3.11 -3.84 -1.80
CA LEU A 126 -3.23 -5.00 -2.68
C LEU A 126 -4.03 -4.61 -3.93
N ARG A 127 -3.38 -4.67 -5.10
CA ARG A 127 -3.97 -4.30 -6.38
C ARG A 127 -4.64 -5.49 -7.06
N PHE A 128 -5.88 -5.30 -7.50
CA PHE A 128 -6.63 -6.25 -8.31
C PHE A 128 -6.99 -5.67 -9.68
N PHE A 129 -6.84 -6.52 -10.70
CA PHE A 129 -7.38 -6.24 -12.03
C PHE A 129 -8.69 -7.00 -12.21
N LEU A 130 -9.79 -6.29 -12.48
CA LEU A 130 -11.11 -6.87 -12.76
C LEU A 130 -11.19 -7.38 -14.21
N ILE A 131 -10.45 -8.44 -14.49
CA ILE A 131 -10.42 -9.08 -15.82
C ILE A 131 -11.60 -10.03 -15.97
N ASP A 132 -11.97 -10.71 -14.87
CA ASP A 132 -13.05 -11.72 -14.85
C ASP A 132 -13.75 -11.77 -13.48
N SER A 133 -14.73 -12.67 -13.37
CA SER A 133 -15.49 -12.89 -12.13
C SER A 133 -14.65 -13.52 -11.00
N MET A 134 -13.49 -14.13 -11.31
CA MET A 134 -12.60 -14.69 -10.29
C MET A 134 -11.94 -13.58 -9.46
N ALA A 135 -11.62 -12.44 -10.09
CA ALA A 135 -11.05 -11.29 -9.39
C ALA A 135 -12.02 -10.79 -8.29
N ILE A 136 -13.31 -10.71 -8.57
CA ILE A 136 -14.34 -10.31 -7.59
C ILE A 136 -14.37 -11.31 -6.43
N LYS A 137 -14.41 -12.61 -6.71
CA LYS A 137 -14.40 -13.66 -5.69
C LYS A 137 -13.14 -13.61 -4.82
N ASN A 138 -11.99 -13.31 -5.41
CA ASN A 138 -10.73 -13.18 -4.66
C ASN A 138 -10.80 -12.02 -3.67
N ILE A 139 -11.37 -10.88 -4.06
CA ILE A 139 -11.58 -9.74 -3.17
C ILE A 139 -12.57 -10.08 -2.05
N GLU A 140 -13.70 -10.72 -2.38
CA GLU A 140 -14.70 -11.16 -1.40
C GLU A 140 -14.14 -12.18 -0.39
N ASN A 141 -13.20 -13.01 -0.83
CA ASN A 141 -12.53 -14.02 0.01
C ASN A 141 -11.31 -13.51 0.78
N LEU A 142 -10.93 -12.25 0.63
CA LEU A 142 -9.85 -11.67 1.42
C LEU A 142 -10.11 -11.83 2.91
N GLY A 143 -9.12 -12.36 3.62
CA GLY A 143 -9.20 -12.62 5.07
C GLY A 143 -9.96 -13.88 5.47
N ASN A 144 -10.39 -14.72 4.53
CA ASN A 144 -10.93 -16.06 4.83
C ASN A 144 -9.82 -17.12 4.87
N GLN A 145 -8.66 -16.83 4.29
CA GLN A 145 -7.42 -17.60 4.43
C GLN A 145 -6.59 -16.94 5.53
N HIS A 146 -5.69 -17.67 6.18
CA HIS A 146 -4.82 -17.20 7.28
C HIS A 146 -3.84 -16.06 6.87
N GLU A 147 -4.19 -15.30 5.86
CA GLU A 147 -3.45 -14.16 5.34
C GLU A 147 -3.84 -12.88 6.08
N GLN A 148 -2.86 -12.04 6.35
CA GLN A 148 -3.12 -10.71 6.91
C GLN A 148 -3.83 -9.85 5.86
N LEU A 149 -4.90 -9.16 6.26
CA LEU A 149 -5.59 -8.22 5.37
C LEU A 149 -4.65 -7.07 5.00
N PRO A 150 -4.65 -6.61 3.72
CA PRO A 150 -4.01 -5.35 3.35
C PRO A 150 -4.70 -4.18 4.07
N ASP A 151 -4.06 -3.01 4.12
CA ASP A 151 -4.71 -1.81 4.65
C ASP A 151 -5.77 -1.28 3.68
N VAL A 152 -5.49 -1.40 2.37
CA VAL A 152 -6.35 -0.93 1.28
C VAL A 152 -6.32 -1.93 0.12
N VAL A 153 -7.44 -2.06 -0.58
CA VAL A 153 -7.53 -2.75 -1.87
C VAL A 153 -7.68 -1.71 -2.98
N GLU A 154 -6.82 -1.79 -3.98
CA GLU A 154 -6.93 -1.01 -5.21
C GLU A 154 -7.53 -1.86 -6.32
N VAL A 155 -8.54 -1.32 -7.02
CA VAL A 155 -9.29 -2.05 -8.04
C VAL A 155 -9.24 -1.34 -9.39
N LEU A 156 -8.73 -2.02 -10.40
CA LEU A 156 -8.60 -1.50 -11.76
C LEU A 156 -9.33 -2.39 -12.78
N PRO A 157 -9.96 -1.80 -13.81
CA PRO A 157 -10.20 -0.38 -14.00
C PRO A 157 -11.37 0.15 -13.16
N GLY A 158 -11.31 1.42 -12.75
CA GLY A 158 -12.37 2.12 -12.01
C GLY A 158 -13.61 2.46 -12.82
N LEU A 159 -13.74 1.97 -14.06
CA LEU A 159 -14.81 2.33 -15.01
C LEU A 159 -16.10 1.49 -14.89
N MET A 160 -16.21 0.62 -13.86
CA MET A 160 -17.35 -0.28 -13.66
C MET A 160 -18.10 0.04 -12.35
N PRO A 161 -18.87 1.14 -12.27
CA PRO A 161 -19.41 1.63 -11.00
C PRO A 161 -20.35 0.63 -10.30
N LYS A 162 -21.07 -0.20 -11.05
CA LYS A 162 -21.94 -1.23 -10.44
C LYS A 162 -21.15 -2.31 -9.74
N ILE A 163 -20.05 -2.78 -10.34
CA ILE A 163 -19.16 -3.80 -9.79
C ILE A 163 -18.38 -3.23 -8.60
N LEU A 164 -17.83 -2.02 -8.73
CA LEU A 164 -17.15 -1.35 -7.64
C LEU A 164 -18.07 -1.18 -6.42
N LYS A 165 -19.32 -0.79 -6.63
CA LYS A 165 -20.30 -0.66 -5.55
C LYS A 165 -20.59 -2.00 -4.85
N GLN A 166 -20.56 -3.12 -5.59
CA GLN A 166 -20.66 -4.46 -5.00
C GLN A 166 -19.41 -4.78 -4.18
N ILE A 167 -18.22 -4.57 -4.74
CA ILE A 167 -16.95 -4.82 -4.06
C ILE A 167 -16.84 -4.01 -2.76
N CYS A 168 -17.17 -2.71 -2.79
CA CYS A 168 -17.16 -1.86 -1.60
C CYS A 168 -18.11 -2.36 -0.48
N LYS A 169 -19.20 -3.06 -0.84
CA LYS A 169 -20.14 -3.61 0.15
C LYS A 169 -19.63 -4.91 0.78
N THR A 170 -18.82 -5.69 0.07
CA THR A 170 -18.36 -7.02 0.50
C THR A 170 -16.93 -6.99 1.02
N SER A 171 -16.14 -5.98 0.65
CA SER A 171 -14.76 -5.81 1.11
C SER A 171 -14.70 -5.57 2.62
N LYS A 172 -13.74 -6.21 3.28
CA LYS A 172 -13.44 -6.04 4.72
C LYS A 172 -12.48 -4.87 4.98
N VAL A 173 -11.93 -4.29 3.93
CA VAL A 173 -10.97 -3.17 3.97
C VAL A 173 -11.39 -2.10 2.96
N PRO A 174 -10.93 -0.84 3.14
CA PRO A 174 -11.18 0.24 2.18
C PRO A 174 -10.80 -0.14 0.76
N VAL A 175 -11.56 0.39 -0.22
CA VAL A 175 -11.35 0.17 -1.66
C VAL A 175 -11.14 1.51 -2.34
N ILE A 176 -10.08 1.58 -3.16
CA ILE A 176 -9.72 2.73 -3.99
C ILE A 176 -9.69 2.36 -5.47
#